data_44d13d5e4de5d7868ab630c407940fee
#
_entry.id   44d13d5e4de5d7868ab630c407940fee
#
_cell.length_a   1.000
_cell.length_b   1.000
_cell.length_c   1.000
_cell.angle_alpha   90.00
_cell.angle_beta   90.00
_cell.angle_gamma   90.00
#
_symmetry.space_group_name_H-M   'P 1'
#
loop_
_entity.id
_entity.type
_entity.pdbx_description
1 polymer ?
#
loop_
_entity_poly.entity_id
_entity_poly.type
_entity_poly.pdbx_seq_one_letter_code
_entity_poly.pdbx_strand_id
1 'polypeptide(L)'
;VINLRGKIIPVLDLRRKLGFPEKPYDKSTKIIVVECNGFIMGFIVDSVSEVLRLPKSTVERPPEAIVSGISSEFIEGIGKFNEKIFVLLNLDKLFSGGETLEKQSIEDYS
;
A
#
# COMPACT_ATOMS: atom_id res chain seq x y z
N VAL A 1 11.50 -9.81 -4.24
CA VAL A 1 10.62 -10.91 -3.78
C VAL A 1 11.09 -11.42 -2.44
N ILE A 2 10.19 -11.97 -1.68
CA ILE A 2 10.49 -12.63 -0.41
C ILE A 2 9.93 -14.04 -0.43
N ASN A 3 10.52 -14.90 0.39
CA ASN A 3 10.00 -16.25 0.60
C ASN A 3 9.25 -16.26 1.92
N LEU A 4 7.95 -16.56 1.87
CA LEU A 4 7.12 -16.64 3.06
C LEU A 4 6.50 -18.03 3.11
N ARG A 5 6.96 -18.84 4.05
CA ARG A 5 6.46 -20.22 4.24
C ARG A 5 6.49 -21.05 2.96
N GLY A 6 7.58 -20.94 2.20
CA GLY A 6 7.76 -21.67 0.96
C GLY A 6 7.10 -21.04 -0.26
N LYS A 7 6.42 -19.93 -0.11
CA LYS A 7 5.83 -19.19 -1.24
C LYS A 7 6.69 -17.98 -1.57
N ILE A 8 6.88 -17.75 -2.86
CA ILE A 8 7.57 -16.55 -3.33
C ILE A 8 6.55 -15.46 -3.52
N ILE A 9 6.75 -14.33 -2.83
CA ILE A 9 5.83 -13.22 -2.82
C ILE A 9 6.51 -12.02 -3.45
N PRO A 10 5.91 -11.41 -4.49
CA PRO A 10 6.45 -10.18 -5.06
C PRO A 10 6.37 -9.04 -4.05
N VAL A 11 7.38 -8.17 -4.09
CA VAL A 11 7.47 -7.05 -3.16
C VAL A 11 7.66 -5.77 -3.96
N LEU A 12 6.85 -4.77 -3.66
CA LEU A 12 6.93 -3.45 -4.27
C LEU A 12 7.29 -2.41 -3.22
N ASP A 13 8.07 -1.42 -3.64
CA ASP A 13 8.33 -0.25 -2.79
C ASP A 13 7.12 0.67 -2.89
N LEU A 14 6.41 0.87 -1.77
CA LEU A 14 5.21 1.67 -1.74
C LEU A 14 5.48 3.13 -2.10
N ARG A 15 6.61 3.69 -1.69
CA ARG A 15 6.98 5.06 -2.06
C ARG A 15 7.05 5.20 -3.57
N ARG A 16 7.68 4.24 -4.23
CA ARG A 16 7.81 4.23 -5.69
C ARG A 16 6.44 4.11 -6.35
N LYS A 17 5.59 3.24 -5.83
CA LYS A 17 4.23 3.05 -6.38
C LYS A 17 3.41 4.32 -6.28
N LEU A 18 3.55 5.06 -5.20
CA LEU A 18 2.82 6.30 -4.98
C LEU A 18 3.47 7.52 -5.63
N GLY A 19 4.64 7.34 -6.26
CA GLY A 19 5.31 8.44 -6.94
C GLY A 19 6.20 9.30 -6.07
N PHE A 20 6.53 8.83 -4.87
CA PHE A 20 7.47 9.54 -4.00
C PHE A 20 8.92 9.25 -4.38
N PRO A 21 9.85 10.18 -4.08
CA PRO A 21 11.27 9.91 -4.30
C PRO A 21 11.75 8.69 -3.52
N GLU A 22 12.73 8.00 -4.07
CA GLU A 22 13.33 6.87 -3.38
C GLU A 22 14.02 7.33 -2.11
N LYS A 23 14.01 6.45 -1.11
CA LYS A 23 14.63 6.70 0.18
C LYS A 23 15.42 5.46 0.58
N PRO A 24 16.65 5.61 1.08
CA PRO A 24 17.42 4.45 1.55
C PRO A 24 16.66 3.71 2.65
N TYR A 25 16.77 2.39 2.64
CA TYR A 25 16.16 1.58 3.69
C TYR A 25 16.96 1.72 4.98
N ASP A 26 16.26 1.70 6.09
CA ASP A 26 16.86 1.83 7.41
C ASP A 26 16.22 0.85 8.38
N LYS A 27 16.52 1.02 9.67
CA LYS A 27 16.01 0.12 10.72
C LYS A 27 14.48 0.16 10.85
N SER A 28 13.86 1.27 10.45
CA SER A 28 12.42 1.44 10.54
C SER A 28 11.69 0.83 9.35
N THR A 29 12.39 0.58 8.26
CA THR A 29 11.80 0.04 7.04
C THR A 29 11.19 -1.33 7.31
N LYS A 30 9.96 -1.51 6.88
CA LYS A 30 9.22 -2.77 7.06
C LYS A 30 8.60 -3.22 5.76
N ILE A 31 8.27 -4.50 5.71
CA ILE A 31 7.50 -5.07 4.61
C ILE A 31 6.15 -5.47 5.17
N ILE A 32 5.09 -4.92 4.58
CA ILE A 32 3.73 -5.30 4.93
C ILE A 32 3.22 -6.27 3.88
N VAL A 33 2.81 -7.45 4.32
CA VAL A 33 2.25 -8.47 3.42
C VAL A 33 0.74 -8.30 3.39
N VAL A 34 0.19 -8.15 2.20
CA VAL A 34 -1.24 -7.88 2.01
C VAL A 34 -1.81 -8.89 1.04
N GLU A 35 -3.00 -9.39 1.36
CA GLU A 35 -3.76 -10.24 0.45
C GLU A 35 -4.98 -9.48 -0.05
N CYS A 36 -5.18 -9.50 -1.36
CA CYS A 36 -6.30 -8.82 -1.99
C CYS A 36 -6.79 -9.65 -3.16
N ASN A 37 -8.04 -10.10 -3.10
CA ASN A 37 -8.67 -10.90 -4.17
C ASN A 37 -7.84 -12.13 -4.58
N GLY A 38 -7.25 -12.80 -3.60
CA GLY A 38 -6.44 -14.00 -3.84
C GLY A 38 -5.00 -13.73 -4.20
N PHE A 39 -4.62 -12.48 -4.41
CA PHE A 39 -3.23 -12.11 -4.66
C PHE A 39 -2.56 -11.71 -3.35
N ILE A 40 -1.34 -12.17 -3.16
CA ILE A 40 -0.54 -11.82 -1.99
C ILE A 40 0.65 -11.01 -2.48
N MET A 41 0.87 -9.87 -1.86
CA MET A 41 1.96 -8.97 -2.24
C MET A 41 2.53 -8.30 -0.99
N GLY A 42 3.83 -8.04 -1.02
CA GLY A 42 4.49 -7.27 0.02
C GLY A 42 4.71 -5.84 -0.43
N PHE A 43 4.55 -4.90 0.49
CA PHE A 43 4.87 -3.50 0.25
C PHE A 43 5.95 -3.07 1.22
N ILE A 44 7.02 -2.50 0.69
CA ILE A 44 8.07 -1.89 1.50
C ILE A 44 7.59 -0.52 1.94
N VAL A 45 7.54 -0.29 3.24
CA VAL A 45 7.10 0.98 3.82
C VAL A 45 8.19 1.56 4.71
N ASP A 46 8.17 2.88 4.89
CA ASP A 46 9.19 3.57 5.69
C ASP A 46 9.18 3.12 7.14
N SER A 47 7.99 2.94 7.69
CA SER A 47 7.83 2.48 9.07
C SER A 47 6.37 2.07 9.31
N VAL A 48 6.16 1.38 10.42
CA VAL A 48 4.82 1.04 10.89
C VAL A 48 4.73 1.54 12.32
N SER A 49 3.82 2.47 12.58
CA SER A 49 3.69 3.04 13.93
C SER A 49 2.71 2.23 14.78
N GLU A 50 1.55 1.93 14.25
CA GLU A 50 0.54 1.20 15.02
C GLU A 50 -0.58 0.69 14.10
N VAL A 51 -1.40 -0.20 14.64
CA VAL A 51 -2.60 -0.68 13.96
C VAL A 51 -3.78 -0.01 14.64
N LEU A 52 -4.59 0.68 13.84
CA LEU A 52 -5.76 1.41 14.33
C LEU A 52 -7.04 0.82 13.77
N ARG A 53 -8.10 0.92 14.56
CA ARG A 53 -9.45 0.69 14.08
C ARG A 53 -10.14 2.02 13.92
N LEU A 54 -10.46 2.37 12.68
CA LEU A 54 -11.17 3.60 12.38
C LEU A 54 -12.64 3.28 12.11
N PRO A 55 -13.59 3.86 12.88
CA PRO A 55 -14.99 3.71 12.55
C PRO A 55 -15.27 4.25 11.15
N LYS A 56 -16.08 3.55 10.39
CA LYS A 56 -16.42 3.99 9.02
C LYS A 56 -17.05 5.37 9.02
N SER A 57 -17.75 5.72 10.08
CA SER A 57 -18.38 7.05 10.21
C SER A 57 -17.39 8.19 10.27
N THR A 58 -16.14 7.93 10.62
CA THR A 58 -15.10 8.95 10.68
C THR A 58 -14.30 9.08 9.40
N VAL A 59 -14.57 8.22 8.43
CA VAL A 59 -13.88 8.22 7.14
C VAL A 59 -14.62 9.12 6.18
N GLU A 60 -13.92 10.11 5.65
CA GLU A 60 -14.47 11.06 4.70
C GLU A 60 -14.01 10.70 3.29
N ARG A 61 -14.80 11.13 2.31
CA ARG A 61 -14.45 10.95 0.91
C ARG A 61 -13.23 11.81 0.61
N PRO A 62 -12.23 11.29 -0.14
CA PRO A 62 -11.07 12.10 -0.47
C PRO A 62 -11.44 13.21 -1.44
N PRO A 63 -10.78 14.37 -1.37
CA PRO A 63 -10.95 15.39 -2.39
C PRO A 63 -10.43 14.87 -3.73
N GLU A 64 -10.93 15.44 -4.83
CA GLU A 64 -10.55 15.01 -6.18
C GLU A 64 -9.12 15.40 -6.55
N ALA A 65 -8.46 16.15 -5.70
CA ALA A 65 -7.10 16.60 -5.93
C ALA A 65 -6.09 15.61 -5.32
N ILE A 66 -4.81 15.93 -5.50
CA ILE A 66 -3.74 15.19 -4.86
C ILE A 66 -3.71 15.54 -3.38
N VAL A 67 -3.66 14.51 -2.52
CA VAL A 67 -3.57 14.66 -1.09
C VAL A 67 -2.21 14.18 -0.62
N SER A 68 -1.46 15.03 0.06
CA SER A 68 -0.12 14.71 0.58
C SER A 68 0.82 14.15 -0.49
N GLY A 69 0.66 14.60 -1.73
CA GLY A 69 1.47 14.12 -2.85
C GLY A 69 1.00 12.80 -3.45
N ILE A 70 -0.11 12.26 -2.96
CA ILE A 70 -0.65 10.98 -3.45
C ILE A 70 -1.82 11.26 -4.39
N SER A 71 -1.80 10.62 -5.56
CA SER A 71 -2.89 10.72 -6.53
C SER A 71 -4.18 10.19 -5.93
N SER A 72 -5.30 10.88 -6.16
CA SER A 72 -6.59 10.50 -5.59
C SER A 72 -7.05 9.11 -6.00
N GLU A 73 -6.56 8.56 -7.10
CA GLU A 73 -6.92 7.22 -7.51
C GLU A 73 -6.46 6.15 -6.51
N PHE A 74 -5.40 6.42 -5.75
CA PHE A 74 -4.88 5.49 -4.75
C PHE A 74 -5.47 5.72 -3.37
N ILE A 75 -6.35 6.71 -3.21
CA ILE A 75 -6.90 7.08 -1.91
C ILE A 75 -8.34 6.60 -1.80
N GLU A 76 -8.61 5.75 -0.82
CA GLU A 76 -9.96 5.30 -0.53
C GLU A 76 -10.73 6.32 0.30
N GLY A 77 -10.05 6.97 1.21
CA GLY A 77 -10.69 7.95 2.08
C GLY A 77 -9.69 8.60 3.01
N ILE A 78 -10.19 9.49 3.83
CA ILE A 78 -9.41 10.19 4.84
C ILE A 78 -10.04 9.92 6.19
N GLY A 79 -9.26 9.36 7.10
CA GLY A 79 -9.71 9.09 8.45
C GLY A 79 -9.15 10.10 9.44
N LYS A 80 -9.92 10.43 10.46
CA LYS A 80 -9.47 11.29 11.53
C LYS A 80 -9.57 10.54 12.85
N PHE A 81 -8.50 10.59 13.63
CA PHE A 81 -8.45 9.92 14.91
C PHE A 81 -7.42 10.61 15.79
N ASN A 82 -7.84 10.99 17.00
CA ASN A 82 -6.99 11.68 17.98
C ASN A 82 -6.24 12.88 17.36
N GLU A 83 -6.99 13.74 16.66
CA GLU A 83 -6.45 14.95 16.02
C GLU A 83 -5.43 14.67 14.92
N LYS A 84 -5.28 13.43 14.54
CA LYS A 84 -4.40 13.05 13.42
C LYS A 84 -5.24 12.71 12.20
N ILE A 85 -4.67 12.99 11.04
CA ILE A 85 -5.30 12.68 9.76
C ILE A 85 -4.56 11.50 9.13
N PHE A 86 -5.32 10.51 8.72
CA PHE A 86 -4.78 9.33 8.06
C PHE A 86 -5.33 9.25 6.64
N VAL A 87 -4.44 8.99 5.69
CA VAL A 87 -4.86 8.73 4.32
C VAL A 87 -5.02 7.22 4.17
N LEU A 88 -6.24 6.80 3.82
CA LEU A 88 -6.55 5.39 3.62
C LEU A 88 -6.32 5.03 2.16
N LEU A 89 -5.45 4.07 1.92
CA LEU A 89 -5.09 3.68 0.56
C LEU A 89 -6.07 2.66 0.01
N ASN A 90 -6.33 2.76 -1.28
CA ASN A 90 -7.18 1.82 -1.99
C ASN A 90 -6.31 0.66 -2.49
N LEU A 91 -6.42 -0.48 -1.81
CA LEU A 91 -5.60 -1.65 -2.14
C LEU A 91 -5.88 -2.19 -3.54
N ASP A 92 -7.14 -2.17 -3.96
CA ASP A 92 -7.49 -2.64 -5.30
C ASP A 92 -6.75 -1.85 -6.37
N LYS A 93 -6.66 -0.54 -6.20
CA LYS A 93 -5.95 0.32 -7.14
C LYS A 93 -4.44 0.12 -7.07
N LEU A 94 -3.91 -0.11 -5.88
CA LEU A 94 -2.48 -0.41 -5.74
C LEU A 94 -2.12 -1.72 -6.44
N PHE A 95 -2.98 -2.73 -6.33
CA PHE A 95 -2.77 -4.01 -6.98
C PHE A 95 -3.00 -3.94 -8.49
N SER A 96 -4.02 -3.21 -8.93
CA SER A 96 -4.39 -3.16 -10.34
C SER A 96 -3.62 -2.12 -11.17
N GLY A 97 -2.96 -1.17 -10.51
CA GLY A 97 -2.21 -0.12 -11.21
C GLY A 97 -1.08 -0.63 -12.09
N GLY A 98 -0.57 -1.82 -11.85
CA GLY A 98 0.38 -2.52 -12.69
C GLY A 98 -0.13 -3.91 -13.03
N GLU A 99 -1.41 -4.05 -13.22
CA GLU A 99 -2.09 -5.33 -13.31
C GLU A 99 -1.46 -6.32 -14.27
N THR A 100 -1.17 -5.88 -15.49
CA THR A 100 -0.59 -6.76 -16.50
C THR A 100 0.80 -7.25 -16.08
N LEU A 101 1.62 -6.34 -15.56
CA LEU A 101 2.97 -6.68 -15.11
C LEU A 101 2.93 -7.56 -13.87
N GLU A 102 2.02 -7.30 -12.97
CA GLU A 102 1.85 -8.08 -11.75
C GLU A 102 1.44 -9.51 -12.06
N LYS A 103 0.52 -9.70 -13.00
CA LYS A 103 0.10 -11.03 -13.43
C LYS A 103 1.25 -11.80 -14.06
N GLN A 104 2.05 -11.14 -14.88
CA GLN A 104 3.23 -11.77 -15.49
C GLN A 104 4.23 -12.19 -14.43
N SER A 105 4.47 -11.31 -13.45
CA SER A 105 5.40 -11.62 -12.36
C SER A 105 4.92 -12.82 -11.55
N ILE A 106 3.63 -12.92 -11.28
CA ILE A 106 3.05 -14.04 -10.54
C ILE A 106 3.18 -15.33 -11.34
N GLU A 107 2.94 -15.27 -12.63
CA GLU A 107 3.08 -16.45 -13.52
C GLU A 107 4.52 -16.93 -13.58
N ASP A 108 5.48 -16.01 -13.58
CA ASP A 108 6.89 -16.36 -13.62
C ASP A 108 7.33 -17.11 -12.36
N TYR A 109 6.66 -16.88 -11.23
CA TYR A 109 6.98 -17.54 -9.97
C TYR A 109 6.20 -18.82 -9.74
N SER A 110 5.19 -19.05 -10.51
CA SER A 110 4.36 -20.24 -10.36
C SER A 110 4.82 -21.37 -11.26
#